data_a4db085697229595ef9ac3e6f67a3cc4
#
_entry.id   a4db085697229595ef9ac3e6f67a3cc4
#
_cell.length_a   1.000
_cell.length_b   1.000
_cell.length_c   1.000
_cell.angle_alpha   90.00
_cell.angle_beta   90.00
_cell.angle_gamma   90.00
#
_symmetry.space_group_name_H-M   'P 1'
#
loop_
_entity.id
_entity.type
_entity.pdbx_description
1 polymer ?
#
loop_
_entity_poly.entity_id
_entity_poly.type
_entity_poly.pdbx_seq_one_letter_code
_entity_poly.pdbx_strand_id
1 'polypeptide(L)'
;TAVSRLDIMTPSHAQTVIDGLYRDVERRIAASPPGLCPVDLAKSFLDLCHAQTCGKCVPCRIGLGQLSELMEQVLEGEATMETISIIERVARVIVNSADCAIGRDAARLVLDGVQGFRDDYEEHILRHRCLGGMREPVPCVALCPAGVDIPGYLVLIKYGRYADAVRLIRKDNPFPSACAYIC
;
A
#
# COMPACT_ATOMS: atom_id res chain seq x y z
N THR A 1 -53.79 13.74 -1.98
CA THR A 1 -52.93 13.40 -0.81
C THR A 1 -51.83 12.50 -1.31
N ALA A 2 -50.66 13.08 -1.61
CA ALA A 2 -49.47 12.32 -1.98
C ALA A 2 -48.96 11.60 -0.73
N VAL A 3 -49.00 10.28 -0.76
CA VAL A 3 -48.34 9.44 0.23
C VAL A 3 -46.84 9.60 -0.04
N SER A 4 -46.11 10.28 0.85
CA SER A 4 -44.65 10.28 0.78
C SER A 4 -44.17 8.85 1.03
N ARG A 5 -43.65 8.21 0.01
CA ARG A 5 -42.85 7.00 0.18
C ARG A 5 -41.63 7.41 1.00
N LEU A 6 -41.49 6.82 2.17
CA LEU A 6 -40.23 6.82 2.88
C LEU A 6 -39.23 6.06 1.98
N ASP A 7 -38.37 6.80 1.29
CA ASP A 7 -37.21 6.22 0.61
C ASP A 7 -36.25 5.72 1.69
N ILE A 8 -36.44 4.47 2.09
CA ILE A 8 -35.46 3.76 2.92
C ILE A 8 -34.29 3.44 1.99
N MET A 9 -33.31 4.29 2.00
CA MET A 9 -32.02 4.06 1.31
C MET A 9 -31.26 2.95 2.02
N THR A 10 -31.59 1.70 1.70
CA THR A 10 -30.73 0.58 2.11
C THR A 10 -29.47 0.59 1.26
N PRO A 11 -28.28 0.63 1.88
CA PRO A 11 -27.03 0.57 1.12
C PRO A 11 -26.99 -0.72 0.29
N SER A 12 -26.49 -0.60 -0.94
CA SER A 12 -26.30 -1.79 -1.78
C SER A 12 -25.28 -2.73 -1.13
N HIS A 13 -25.33 -4.02 -1.43
CA HIS A 13 -24.33 -4.97 -0.93
C HIS A 13 -22.89 -4.51 -1.24
N ALA A 14 -22.66 -3.97 -2.44
CA ALA A 14 -21.37 -3.41 -2.83
C ALA A 14 -20.94 -2.23 -1.92
N GLN A 15 -21.87 -1.36 -1.52
CA GLN A 15 -21.57 -0.25 -0.61
C GLN A 15 -21.22 -0.76 0.78
N THR A 16 -21.94 -1.75 1.29
CA THR A 16 -21.66 -2.35 2.60
C THR A 16 -20.26 -3.00 2.63
N VAL A 17 -19.87 -3.69 1.56
CA VAL A 17 -18.53 -4.29 1.42
C VAL A 17 -17.46 -3.21 1.43
N ILE A 18 -17.60 -2.18 0.62
CA ILE A 18 -16.65 -1.07 0.53
C ILE A 18 -16.51 -0.33 1.88
N ASP A 19 -17.60 -0.03 2.54
CA ASP A 19 -17.57 0.62 3.86
C ASP A 19 -16.86 -0.26 4.92
N GLY A 20 -16.96 -1.58 4.78
CA GLY A 20 -16.21 -2.54 5.58
C GLY A 20 -14.70 -2.47 5.32
N LEU A 21 -14.30 -2.48 4.04
CA LEU A 21 -12.90 -2.41 3.63
C LEU A 21 -12.25 -1.09 4.03
N TYR A 22 -12.93 0.05 3.91
CA TYR A 22 -12.42 1.35 4.39
C TYR A 22 -12.18 1.34 5.90
N ARG A 23 -13.10 0.83 6.70
CA ARG A 23 -12.90 0.70 8.15
C ARG A 23 -11.72 -0.20 8.51
N ASP A 24 -11.47 -1.25 7.74
CA ASP A 24 -10.32 -2.12 7.97
C ASP A 24 -9.01 -1.44 7.59
N VAL A 25 -8.98 -0.65 6.52
CA VAL A 25 -7.83 0.19 6.15
C VAL A 25 -7.58 1.27 7.22
N GLU A 26 -8.60 1.98 7.67
CA GLU A 26 -8.48 2.98 8.75
C GLU A 26 -7.89 2.37 10.03
N ARG A 27 -8.35 1.17 10.42
CA ARG A 27 -7.78 0.45 11.58
C ARG A 27 -6.32 0.08 11.37
N ARG A 28 -5.94 -0.34 10.16
CA ARG A 28 -4.54 -0.65 9.83
C ARG A 28 -3.68 0.59 9.89
N ILE A 29 -4.12 1.70 9.32
CA ILE A 29 -3.40 2.98 9.38
C ILE A 29 -3.23 3.42 10.83
N ALA A 30 -4.28 3.35 11.66
CA ALA A 30 -4.22 3.72 13.07
C ALA A 30 -3.32 2.81 13.91
N ALA A 31 -3.22 1.53 13.56
CA ALA A 31 -2.39 0.54 14.26
C ALA A 31 -0.96 0.47 13.73
N SER A 32 -0.69 1.06 12.56
CA SER A 32 0.62 0.96 11.91
C SER A 32 1.56 2.05 12.42
N PRO A 33 2.86 1.74 12.49
CA PRO A 33 3.85 2.76 12.80
C PRO A 33 3.87 3.84 11.71
N PRO A 34 4.37 5.05 12.03
CA PRO A 34 4.63 6.08 11.04
C PRO A 34 5.53 5.54 9.92
N GLY A 35 5.30 6.00 8.69
CA GLY A 35 6.10 5.59 7.53
C GLY A 35 5.46 4.56 6.61
N LEU A 36 4.13 4.40 6.67
CA LEU A 36 3.40 3.62 5.66
C LEU A 36 3.67 4.15 4.25
N CYS A 37 3.94 3.22 3.34
CA CYS A 37 4.07 3.54 1.93
C CYS A 37 2.66 3.78 1.33
N PRO A 38 2.36 4.97 0.80
CA PRO A 38 1.06 5.24 0.21
C PRO A 38 0.80 4.41 -1.05
N VAL A 39 1.84 4.03 -1.79
CA VAL A 39 1.74 3.19 -2.99
C VAL A 39 1.31 1.77 -2.60
N ASP A 40 1.96 1.19 -1.59
CA ASP A 40 1.64 -0.15 -1.07
C ASP A 40 0.24 -0.18 -0.44
N LEU A 41 -0.14 0.87 0.29
CA LEU A 41 -1.48 0.99 0.86
C LEU A 41 -2.56 1.02 -0.22
N ALA A 42 -2.36 1.81 -1.27
CA ALA A 42 -3.29 1.90 -2.39
C ALA A 42 -3.40 0.56 -3.13
N LYS A 43 -2.26 -0.13 -3.37
CA LYS A 43 -2.25 -1.47 -3.98
C LYS A 43 -2.96 -2.49 -3.11
N SER A 44 -2.66 -2.54 -1.82
CA SER A 44 -3.28 -3.49 -0.89
C SER A 44 -4.82 -3.33 -0.85
N PHE A 45 -5.31 -2.09 -0.85
CA PHE A 45 -6.76 -1.83 -0.92
C PHE A 45 -7.36 -2.25 -2.26
N LEU A 46 -6.67 -1.97 -3.37
CA LEU A 46 -7.07 -2.39 -4.71
C LEU A 46 -7.22 -3.91 -4.78
N ASP A 47 -6.26 -4.67 -4.26
CA ASP A 47 -6.27 -6.13 -4.26
C ASP A 47 -7.40 -6.70 -3.40
N LEU A 48 -7.65 -6.10 -2.23
CA LEU A 48 -8.79 -6.46 -1.38
C LEU A 48 -10.13 -6.24 -2.10
N CYS A 49 -10.27 -5.12 -2.79
CA CYS A 49 -11.45 -4.83 -3.60
C CYS A 49 -11.57 -5.79 -4.79
N HIS A 50 -10.47 -6.07 -5.48
CA HIS A 50 -10.44 -6.99 -6.63
C HIS A 50 -10.91 -8.40 -6.22
N ALA A 51 -10.48 -8.88 -5.05
CA ALA A 51 -10.93 -10.16 -4.50
C ALA A 51 -12.44 -10.20 -4.20
N GLN A 52 -13.08 -9.05 -3.98
CA GLN A 52 -14.52 -8.93 -3.70
C GLN A 52 -15.38 -8.67 -4.94
N THR A 53 -14.77 -8.63 -6.14
CA THR A 53 -15.50 -8.35 -7.37
C THR A 53 -16.43 -9.49 -7.76
N CYS A 54 -17.62 -9.15 -8.25
CA CYS A 54 -18.56 -10.14 -8.77
C CYS A 54 -18.23 -10.62 -10.21
N GLY A 55 -17.22 -10.03 -10.88
CA GLY A 55 -16.81 -10.34 -12.25
C GLY A 55 -17.77 -9.93 -13.37
N LYS A 56 -18.88 -9.26 -13.05
CA LYS A 56 -19.93 -8.92 -14.02
C LYS A 56 -19.49 -7.88 -15.05
N CYS A 57 -18.94 -6.75 -14.59
CA CYS A 57 -18.54 -5.67 -15.48
C CYS A 57 -17.07 -5.77 -15.90
N VAL A 58 -16.77 -5.34 -17.13
CA VAL A 58 -15.42 -5.39 -17.71
C VAL A 58 -14.41 -4.56 -16.91
N PRO A 59 -14.75 -3.33 -16.45
CA PRO A 59 -13.81 -2.51 -15.66
C PRO A 59 -13.29 -3.23 -14.41
N CYS A 60 -14.14 -3.98 -13.70
CA CYS A 60 -13.67 -4.76 -12.55
C CYS A 60 -12.89 -6.01 -13.00
N ARG A 61 -13.48 -6.80 -13.91
CA ARG A 61 -12.92 -8.10 -14.29
C ARG A 61 -11.54 -8.03 -14.93
N ILE A 62 -11.28 -6.99 -15.73
CA ILE A 62 -10.02 -6.81 -16.46
C ILE A 62 -9.26 -5.60 -15.92
N GLY A 63 -9.94 -4.47 -15.74
CA GLY A 63 -9.29 -3.21 -15.44
C GLY A 63 -8.61 -3.18 -14.07
N LEU A 64 -9.23 -3.76 -13.01
CA LEU A 64 -8.60 -3.80 -11.70
C LEU A 64 -7.36 -4.70 -11.68
N GLY A 65 -7.38 -5.82 -12.42
CA GLY A 65 -6.21 -6.68 -12.57
C GLY A 65 -5.06 -5.96 -13.26
N GLN A 66 -5.32 -5.27 -14.38
CA GLN A 66 -4.31 -4.45 -15.05
C GLN A 66 -3.78 -3.32 -14.16
N LEU A 67 -4.66 -2.68 -13.39
CA LEU A 67 -4.25 -1.62 -12.48
C LEU A 67 -3.36 -2.16 -11.34
N SER A 68 -3.69 -3.36 -10.81
CA SER A 68 -2.87 -4.04 -9.79
C SER A 68 -1.49 -4.39 -10.33
N GLU A 69 -1.39 -4.89 -11.55
CA GLU A 69 -0.13 -5.22 -12.23
C GLU A 69 0.76 -3.97 -12.42
N LEU A 70 0.17 -2.86 -12.84
CA LEU A 70 0.89 -1.58 -12.98
C LEU A 70 1.39 -1.06 -11.61
N MET A 71 0.60 -1.19 -10.57
CA MET A 71 0.99 -0.81 -9.21
C MET A 71 2.12 -1.71 -8.66
N GLU A 72 2.10 -3.02 -8.99
CA GLU A 72 3.18 -3.95 -8.68
C GLU A 72 4.49 -3.50 -9.32
N GLN A 73 4.48 -3.20 -10.63
CA GLN A 73 5.67 -2.70 -11.34
C GLN A 73 6.25 -1.44 -10.69
N VAL A 74 5.41 -0.54 -10.14
CA VAL A 74 5.89 0.63 -9.39
C VAL A 74 6.59 0.21 -8.10
N LEU A 75 6.03 -0.73 -7.35
CA LEU A 75 6.62 -1.21 -6.09
C LEU A 75 7.92 -1.99 -6.30
N GLU A 76 8.01 -2.76 -7.37
CA GLU A 76 9.20 -3.52 -7.74
C GLU A 76 10.29 -2.66 -8.40
N GLY A 77 9.96 -1.41 -8.78
CA GLY A 77 10.87 -0.49 -9.45
C GLY A 77 11.10 -0.80 -10.94
N GLU A 78 10.23 -1.62 -11.54
CA GLU A 78 10.26 -1.94 -12.96
C GLU A 78 9.48 -0.94 -13.83
N ALA A 79 8.69 -0.07 -13.20
CA ALA A 79 7.89 0.94 -13.86
C ALA A 79 8.74 2.07 -14.45
N THR A 80 8.16 2.76 -15.42
CA THR A 80 8.70 3.99 -15.99
C THR A 80 7.84 5.20 -15.61
N MET A 81 8.35 6.43 -15.84
CA MET A 81 7.55 7.64 -15.61
C MET A 81 6.26 7.67 -16.45
N GLU A 82 6.25 7.02 -17.61
CA GLU A 82 5.04 6.87 -18.43
C GLU A 82 4.00 5.97 -17.75
N THR A 83 4.44 4.99 -16.96
CA THR A 83 3.55 4.08 -16.23
C THR A 83 2.60 4.83 -15.30
N ILE A 84 3.05 5.93 -14.67
CA ILE A 84 2.17 6.77 -13.82
C ILE A 84 1.01 7.33 -14.64
N SER A 85 1.28 7.83 -15.84
CA SER A 85 0.24 8.36 -16.73
C SER A 85 -0.74 7.28 -17.22
N ILE A 86 -0.25 6.05 -17.37
CA ILE A 86 -1.09 4.89 -17.71
C ILE A 86 -1.97 4.53 -16.52
N ILE A 87 -1.44 4.47 -15.31
CA ILE A 87 -2.20 4.22 -14.07
C ILE A 87 -3.32 5.24 -13.92
N GLU A 88 -3.02 6.55 -14.04
CA GLU A 88 -4.04 7.60 -13.96
C GLU A 88 -5.15 7.43 -15.01
N ARG A 89 -4.79 7.09 -16.23
CA ARG A 89 -5.74 6.91 -17.34
C ARG A 89 -6.62 5.67 -17.08
N VAL A 90 -6.03 4.54 -16.72
CA VAL A 90 -6.75 3.30 -16.45
C VAL A 90 -7.68 3.48 -15.24
N ALA A 91 -7.17 4.04 -14.15
CA ALA A 91 -7.97 4.30 -12.94
C ALA A 91 -9.16 5.23 -13.26
N ARG A 92 -8.95 6.30 -14.03
CA ARG A 92 -10.02 7.24 -14.44
C ARG A 92 -11.09 6.55 -15.31
N VAL A 93 -10.68 5.66 -16.20
CA VAL A 93 -11.63 4.86 -17.01
C VAL A 93 -12.47 3.97 -16.10
N ILE A 94 -11.85 3.27 -15.15
CA ILE A 94 -12.57 2.38 -14.24
C ILE A 94 -13.54 3.17 -13.35
N VAL A 95 -13.10 4.30 -12.76
CA VAL A 95 -13.96 5.16 -11.94
C VAL A 95 -15.23 5.58 -12.68
N ASN A 96 -15.12 5.88 -13.98
CA ASN A 96 -16.24 6.38 -14.80
C ASN A 96 -17.10 5.26 -15.40
N SER A 97 -16.61 4.02 -15.46
CA SER A 97 -17.30 2.93 -16.17
C SER A 97 -17.67 1.74 -15.30
N ALA A 98 -17.22 1.68 -14.04
CA ALA A 98 -17.60 0.61 -13.13
C ALA A 98 -19.05 0.75 -12.65
N ASP A 99 -19.81 -0.36 -12.68
CA ASP A 99 -21.24 -0.37 -12.35
C ASP A 99 -21.53 -0.18 -10.85
N CYS A 100 -20.57 -0.49 -9.97
CA CYS A 100 -20.77 -0.48 -8.53
C CYS A 100 -19.62 0.17 -7.76
N ALA A 101 -19.83 0.40 -6.45
CA ALA A 101 -18.88 1.04 -5.57
C ALA A 101 -17.53 0.31 -5.50
N ILE A 102 -17.51 -1.04 -5.51
CA ILE A 102 -16.26 -1.81 -5.36
C ILE A 102 -15.25 -1.41 -6.44
N GLY A 103 -15.64 -1.45 -7.72
CA GLY A 103 -14.72 -1.07 -8.81
C GLY A 103 -14.37 0.41 -8.82
N ARG A 104 -15.37 1.29 -8.55
CA ARG A 104 -15.15 2.73 -8.53
C ARG A 104 -14.19 3.16 -7.43
N ASP A 105 -14.42 2.69 -6.20
CA ASP A 105 -13.67 3.15 -5.05
C ASP A 105 -12.26 2.55 -5.00
N ALA A 106 -12.10 1.29 -5.48
CA ALA A 106 -10.79 0.70 -5.69
C ALA A 106 -9.90 1.56 -6.61
N ALA A 107 -10.43 1.94 -7.78
CA ALA A 107 -9.68 2.75 -8.73
C ALA A 107 -9.55 4.22 -8.28
N ARG A 108 -10.54 4.75 -7.55
CA ARG A 108 -10.49 6.11 -7.00
C ARG A 108 -9.36 6.25 -5.98
N LEU A 109 -9.21 5.30 -5.06
CA LEU A 109 -8.13 5.37 -4.07
C LEU A 109 -6.75 5.35 -4.73
N VAL A 110 -6.56 4.57 -5.79
CA VAL A 110 -5.32 4.59 -6.57
C VAL A 110 -5.11 5.94 -7.24
N LEU A 111 -6.16 6.51 -7.85
CA LEU A 111 -6.09 7.81 -8.52
C LEU A 111 -5.75 8.93 -7.53
N ASP A 112 -6.43 8.96 -6.39
CA ASP A 112 -6.18 9.92 -5.31
C ASP A 112 -4.76 9.74 -4.73
N GLY A 113 -4.30 8.48 -4.62
CA GLY A 113 -2.94 8.15 -4.20
C GLY A 113 -1.88 8.71 -5.15
N VAL A 114 -2.03 8.50 -6.47
CA VAL A 114 -1.10 9.04 -7.49
C VAL A 114 -1.10 10.57 -7.48
N GLN A 115 -2.27 11.20 -7.30
CA GLN A 115 -2.37 12.66 -7.30
C GLN A 115 -1.85 13.30 -6.01
N GLY A 116 -2.10 12.66 -4.87
CA GLY A 116 -1.73 13.18 -3.55
C GLY A 116 -0.29 12.88 -3.13
N PHE A 117 0.27 11.79 -3.62
CA PHE A 117 1.60 11.29 -3.23
C PHE A 117 2.50 11.02 -4.42
N ARG A 118 2.43 11.88 -5.44
CA ARG A 118 3.18 11.72 -6.69
C ARG A 118 4.67 11.52 -6.47
N ASP A 119 5.24 12.26 -5.52
CA ASP A 119 6.66 12.16 -5.17
C ASP A 119 7.04 10.76 -4.68
N ASP A 120 6.15 10.07 -3.96
CA ASP A 120 6.38 8.68 -3.51
C ASP A 120 6.42 7.72 -4.70
N TYR A 121 5.52 7.88 -5.68
CA TYR A 121 5.53 7.07 -6.91
C TYR A 121 6.81 7.31 -7.73
N GLU A 122 7.23 8.56 -7.89
CA GLU A 122 8.45 8.93 -8.62
C GLU A 122 9.70 8.37 -7.93
N GLU A 123 9.79 8.42 -6.60
CA GLU A 123 10.92 7.86 -5.85
C GLU A 123 11.01 6.34 -5.94
N HIS A 124 9.87 5.63 -5.95
CA HIS A 124 9.85 4.19 -6.22
C HIS A 124 10.40 3.86 -7.60
N ILE A 125 10.04 4.63 -8.63
CA ILE A 125 10.47 4.42 -10.02
C ILE A 125 11.92 4.82 -10.23
N LEU A 126 12.32 6.02 -9.77
CA LEU A 126 13.64 6.59 -10.10
C LEU A 126 14.75 6.06 -9.20
N ARG A 127 14.46 5.76 -7.95
CA ARG A 127 15.47 5.43 -6.94
C ARG A 127 15.22 4.13 -6.19
N HIS A 128 14.18 3.40 -6.54
CA HIS A 128 13.78 2.11 -5.94
C HIS A 128 13.69 2.19 -4.41
N ARG A 129 13.11 3.27 -3.88
CA ARG A 129 12.99 3.51 -2.44
C ARG A 129 11.68 4.17 -2.09
N CYS A 130 11.21 3.93 -0.87
CA CYS A 130 10.01 4.52 -0.31
C CYS A 130 10.34 5.75 0.53
N LEU A 131 9.69 6.91 0.26
CA LEU A 131 9.85 8.13 1.06
C LEU A 131 9.29 7.98 2.47
N GLY A 132 8.22 7.20 2.65
CA GLY A 132 7.65 6.93 3.96
C GLY A 132 8.68 6.35 4.94
N GLY A 133 9.46 5.36 4.49
CA GLY A 133 10.54 4.78 5.28
C GLY A 133 11.74 5.69 5.54
N MET A 134 11.83 6.81 4.81
CA MET A 134 12.92 7.79 4.97
C MET A 134 12.53 8.97 5.86
N ARG A 135 11.26 9.33 5.90
CA ARG A 135 10.77 10.45 6.71
C ARG A 135 10.75 10.11 8.20
N GLU A 136 10.47 8.84 8.50
CA GLU A 136 10.48 8.36 9.87
C GLU A 136 11.25 7.03 9.96
N PRO A 137 12.21 6.91 10.87
CA PRO A 137 12.93 5.66 11.05
C PRO A 137 11.95 4.57 11.50
N VAL A 138 12.14 3.35 10.99
CA VAL A 138 11.35 2.20 11.45
C VAL A 138 11.41 2.10 12.98
N PRO A 139 10.31 1.75 13.67
CA PRO A 139 10.25 1.77 15.14
C PRO A 139 11.39 1.01 15.81
N CYS A 140 11.80 -0.11 15.22
CA CYS A 140 12.94 -0.89 15.71
C CYS A 140 14.25 -0.08 15.76
N VAL A 141 14.49 0.78 14.77
CA VAL A 141 15.69 1.66 14.75
C VAL A 141 15.49 2.86 15.66
N ALA A 142 14.30 3.50 15.60
CA ALA A 142 13.98 4.69 16.39
C ALA A 142 14.02 4.42 17.91
N LEU A 143 13.59 3.24 18.34
CA LEU A 143 13.54 2.84 19.75
C LEU A 143 14.82 2.11 20.21
N CYS A 144 15.73 1.80 19.30
CA CYS A 144 16.97 1.13 19.64
C CYS A 144 17.96 2.09 20.32
N PRO A 145 18.30 1.92 21.62
CA PRO A 145 19.22 2.82 22.31
C PRO A 145 20.64 2.77 21.75
N ALA A 146 21.02 1.70 21.04
CA ALA A 146 22.31 1.56 20.38
C ALA A 146 22.29 2.03 18.92
N GLY A 147 21.14 2.41 18.36
CA GLY A 147 21.01 2.87 16.98
C GLY A 147 21.37 1.83 15.91
N VAL A 148 21.22 0.53 16.23
CA VAL A 148 21.60 -0.56 15.32
C VAL A 148 20.71 -0.53 14.06
N ASP A 149 21.34 -0.69 12.89
CA ASP A 149 20.63 -0.85 11.62
C ASP A 149 19.98 -2.24 11.54
N ILE A 150 18.79 -2.34 12.14
CA ILE A 150 18.02 -3.60 12.22
C ILE A 150 17.54 -4.06 10.83
N PRO A 151 16.94 -3.22 9.98
CA PRO A 151 16.58 -3.62 8.62
C PRO A 151 17.77 -4.13 7.81
N GLY A 152 18.91 -3.46 7.91
CA GLY A 152 20.11 -3.83 7.18
C GLY A 152 20.59 -5.24 7.53
N TYR A 153 20.73 -5.58 8.82
CA TYR A 153 21.18 -6.93 9.17
C TYR A 153 20.13 -8.02 8.86
N LEU A 154 18.83 -7.71 8.94
CA LEU A 154 17.77 -8.65 8.57
C LEU A 154 17.81 -9.00 7.07
N VAL A 155 18.06 -8.00 6.21
CA VAL A 155 18.27 -8.22 4.78
C VAL A 155 19.49 -9.13 4.54
N LEU A 156 20.61 -8.89 5.23
CA LEU A 156 21.80 -9.73 5.12
C LEU A 156 21.53 -11.18 5.58
N ILE A 157 20.76 -11.37 6.65
CA ILE A 157 20.32 -12.70 7.10
C ILE A 157 19.44 -13.37 6.04
N LYS A 158 18.49 -12.64 5.43
CA LYS A 158 17.63 -13.16 4.36
C LYS A 158 18.44 -13.72 3.19
N TYR A 159 19.57 -13.09 2.87
CA TYR A 159 20.47 -13.55 1.80
C TYR A 159 21.58 -14.52 2.28
N GLY A 160 21.48 -15.05 3.51
CA GLY A 160 22.45 -16.00 4.06
C GLY A 160 23.82 -15.40 4.41
N ARG A 161 23.96 -14.07 4.38
CA ARG A 161 25.21 -13.33 4.67
C ARG A 161 25.39 -13.08 6.17
N TYR A 162 25.40 -14.13 6.97
CA TYR A 162 25.43 -14.04 8.44
C TYR A 162 26.66 -13.31 8.99
N ALA A 163 27.85 -13.54 8.39
CA ALA A 163 29.07 -12.87 8.82
C ALA A 163 29.00 -11.35 8.65
N ASP A 164 28.39 -10.89 7.55
CA ASP A 164 28.22 -9.48 7.28
C ASP A 164 27.14 -8.86 8.17
N ALA A 165 26.07 -9.61 8.46
CA ALA A 165 25.04 -9.20 9.41
C ALA A 165 25.64 -8.98 10.81
N VAL A 166 26.49 -9.87 11.29
CA VAL A 166 27.19 -9.72 12.58
C VAL A 166 28.15 -8.51 12.55
N ARG A 167 28.87 -8.28 11.45
CA ARG A 167 29.72 -7.08 11.30
C ARG A 167 28.90 -5.80 11.38
N LEU A 168 27.76 -5.75 10.69
CA LEU A 168 26.87 -4.60 10.71
C LEU A 168 26.35 -4.31 12.12
N ILE A 169 25.89 -5.33 12.84
CA ILE A 169 25.41 -5.19 14.22
C ILE A 169 26.55 -4.66 15.13
N ARG A 170 27.74 -5.22 15.00
CA ARG A 170 28.90 -4.89 15.86
C ARG A 170 29.46 -3.49 15.62
N LYS A 171 29.09 -2.85 14.53
CA LYS A 171 29.44 -1.46 14.26
C LYS A 171 28.92 -0.53 15.36
N ASP A 172 27.68 -0.76 15.79
CA ASP A 172 26.98 0.10 16.74
C ASP A 172 26.79 -0.58 18.12
N ASN A 173 26.81 -1.92 18.17
CA ASN A 173 26.70 -2.71 19.39
C ASN A 173 27.76 -3.83 19.43
N PRO A 174 28.86 -3.64 20.17
CA PRO A 174 29.93 -4.63 20.26
C PRO A 174 29.53 -5.93 20.97
N PHE A 175 28.47 -5.91 21.81
CA PHE A 175 27.98 -7.04 22.58
C PHE A 175 26.51 -7.40 22.23
N PRO A 176 26.23 -7.89 21.02
CA PRO A 176 24.86 -8.04 20.53
C PRO A 176 24.06 -9.18 21.19
N SER A 177 24.71 -10.04 21.98
CA SER A 177 24.05 -11.19 22.61
C SER A 177 22.89 -10.78 23.52
N ALA A 178 22.98 -9.64 24.19
CA ALA A 178 21.92 -9.13 25.05
C ALA A 178 20.65 -8.79 24.24
N CYS A 179 20.80 -8.28 23.01
CA CYS A 179 19.67 -7.92 22.15
C CYS A 179 18.79 -9.11 21.79
N ALA A 180 19.35 -10.34 21.75
CA ALA A 180 18.58 -11.55 21.51
C ALA A 180 17.52 -11.86 22.59
N TYR A 181 17.69 -11.28 23.78
CA TYR A 181 16.83 -11.55 24.94
C TYR A 181 15.94 -10.36 25.32
N ILE A 182 16.31 -9.14 24.96
CA ILE A 182 15.63 -7.92 25.40
C ILE A 182 15.00 -7.11 24.27
N CYS A 183 15.32 -7.41 23.01
CA CYS A 183 14.69 -6.87 21.83
C CYS A 183 13.50 -7.79 21.44
#